data_562470e7dd463432a2ad539e662cdf1e
#
_entry.id   562470e7dd463432a2ad539e662cdf1e
#
_cell.length_a   1.000
_cell.length_b   1.000
_cell.length_c   1.000
_cell.angle_alpha   90.00
_cell.angle_beta   90.00
_cell.angle_gamma   90.00
#
_symmetry.space_group_name_H-M   'P 1'
#
loop_
_entity.id
_entity.type
_entity.pdbx_description
1 polymer ?
#
loop_
_entity_poly.entity_id
_entity_poly.type
_entity_poly.pdbx_seq_one_letter_code
_entity_poly.pdbx_strand_id
1 'polypeptide(L)'
;MGKALSHLSKQTCHEDCHTTMTSGPEYNRMPSEDAKSGGDVSQFPYVEFTGRDSVTCPTCQGTGRIPRGQENQLVALIPYSDQRLRPRRTKLYVSASVIVCLLLSGLAVFFLFPRSIDVTYVGVKSVYVTYDQDKHIVYLNVTNTLNITNNNYYSVDVANITAQVQFSKTVIGKTRVSNITTIGPLDMKQIDYMVPTTIADEMSYMYDYCTLQTIKVHNVVVMMQVTVTTVYFGHAEQVSQEMYQYVDCGGNTTSLHEYNLRTPASD
;
A
#
# COMPACT_ATOMS: atom_id res chain seq x y z
N MET A 1 13.76 -8.76 -21.64
CA MET A 1 14.41 -9.22 -22.89
C MET A 1 13.35 -9.83 -23.78
N GLY A 2 13.17 -9.32 -25.00
CA GLY A 2 12.26 -9.90 -25.98
C GLY A 2 11.45 -8.83 -26.72
N LYS A 3 12.12 -8.00 -27.54
CA LYS A 3 11.49 -7.12 -28.53
C LYS A 3 11.01 -7.98 -29.71
N ALA A 4 9.74 -7.89 -30.02
CA ALA A 4 9.25 -8.27 -31.34
C ALA A 4 8.68 -7.00 -32.01
N LEU A 5 9.48 -6.43 -32.87
CA LEU A 5 9.07 -5.40 -33.83
C LEU A 5 8.38 -6.10 -35.01
N SER A 6 7.10 -5.85 -35.19
CA SER A 6 6.44 -6.11 -36.46
C SER A 6 6.46 -4.82 -37.29
N HIS A 7 7.28 -4.83 -38.34
CA HIS A 7 7.27 -3.84 -39.40
C HIS A 7 5.96 -3.96 -40.19
N LEU A 8 5.08 -2.99 -40.01
CA LEU A 8 3.98 -2.78 -40.96
C LEU A 8 4.45 -1.80 -42.05
N SER A 9 4.67 -2.34 -43.22
CA SER A 9 4.92 -1.55 -44.42
C SER A 9 3.64 -0.81 -44.80
N LYS A 10 3.69 0.51 -44.73
CA LYS A 10 2.68 1.44 -45.20
C LYS A 10 2.85 1.57 -46.73
N GLN A 11 1.99 0.97 -47.50
CA GLN A 11 1.80 1.38 -48.91
C GLN A 11 0.67 2.38 -48.95
N THR A 12 1.06 3.63 -49.24
CA THR A 12 0.19 4.73 -49.59
C THR A 12 -0.36 4.51 -50.96
N CYS A 13 -1.66 4.31 -51.07
CA CYS A 13 -2.36 4.53 -52.33
C CYS A 13 -2.63 6.05 -52.48
N HIS A 14 -2.11 6.60 -53.55
CA HIS A 14 -2.26 7.99 -53.94
C HIS A 14 -3.72 8.27 -54.30
N GLU A 15 -4.25 9.32 -53.69
CA GLU A 15 -5.54 9.94 -54.05
C GLU A 15 -5.49 10.48 -55.44
N ASP A 16 -6.55 10.17 -56.21
CA ASP A 16 -7.18 11.10 -57.14
C ASP A 16 -8.49 10.45 -57.59
N CYS A 17 -9.59 10.78 -56.93
CA CYS A 17 -10.91 10.65 -57.50
C CYS A 17 -11.81 11.80 -57.07
N HIS A 18 -12.00 12.71 -58.03
CA HIS A 18 -12.81 13.91 -57.93
C HIS A 18 -14.30 13.55 -57.72
N THR A 19 -14.85 14.19 -56.73
CA THR A 19 -16.26 14.16 -56.33
C THR A 19 -17.10 14.95 -57.32
N THR A 20 -18.19 14.37 -57.79
CA THR A 20 -19.36 15.13 -58.27
C THR A 20 -20.62 14.49 -57.71
N MET A 21 -21.27 15.23 -56.84
CA MET A 21 -22.62 14.95 -56.35
C MET A 21 -23.66 15.35 -57.41
N THR A 22 -24.63 14.49 -57.62
CA THR A 22 -25.97 14.91 -58.02
C THR A 22 -27.05 13.98 -57.51
N SER A 23 -28.09 14.60 -57.03
CA SER A 23 -29.22 14.14 -56.23
C SER A 23 -30.25 13.30 -56.98
N GLY A 24 -30.83 12.27 -56.26
CA GLY A 24 -32.17 11.73 -56.27
C GLY A 24 -32.68 10.99 -57.51
N PRO A 25 -33.82 10.32 -57.50
CA PRO A 25 -34.82 10.10 -56.45
C PRO A 25 -35.25 8.63 -56.23
N GLU A 26 -35.98 8.42 -55.20
CA GLU A 26 -36.96 7.45 -54.73
C GLU A 26 -37.67 6.58 -55.81
N TYR A 27 -37.70 5.25 -55.66
CA TYR A 27 -38.83 4.43 -56.17
C TYR A 27 -39.03 3.12 -55.37
N ASN A 28 -40.20 3.05 -54.73
CA ASN A 28 -41.14 2.00 -54.38
C ASN A 28 -40.78 0.51 -54.43
N ARG A 29 -41.03 -0.09 -53.33
CA ARG A 29 -41.80 -1.23 -52.83
C ARG A 29 -42.57 -2.05 -53.91
N MET A 30 -42.43 -3.41 -53.85
CA MET A 30 -43.53 -4.38 -53.70
C MET A 30 -43.01 -5.83 -53.64
N PRO A 31 -43.88 -6.78 -53.17
CA PRO A 31 -43.54 -7.87 -52.24
C PRO A 31 -43.78 -9.27 -52.81
N SER A 32 -43.57 -10.28 -51.90
CA SER A 32 -44.08 -11.66 -51.94
C SER A 32 -43.47 -12.61 -53.00
N GLU A 33 -43.33 -13.92 -52.78
CA GLU A 33 -43.85 -14.93 -51.89
C GLU A 33 -42.97 -16.18 -52.01
N ASP A 34 -42.97 -16.93 -50.95
CA ASP A 34 -42.84 -18.38 -50.78
C ASP A 34 -42.13 -19.28 -51.83
N ALA A 35 -41.08 -19.98 -51.35
CA ALA A 35 -40.96 -21.42 -51.53
C ALA A 35 -39.92 -22.02 -50.59
N LYS A 36 -40.35 -22.95 -49.73
CA LYS A 36 -39.58 -23.93 -48.98
C LYS A 36 -38.73 -24.80 -49.91
N SER A 37 -37.44 -24.99 -49.54
CA SER A 37 -36.86 -26.33 -49.56
C SER A 37 -35.44 -26.30 -49.00
N GLY A 38 -35.11 -27.26 -48.16
CA GLY A 38 -33.90 -27.39 -47.40
C GLY A 38 -32.64 -27.59 -48.21
N GLY A 39 -31.57 -27.17 -47.59
CA GLY A 39 -30.21 -27.34 -48.04
C GLY A 39 -29.32 -26.34 -47.33
N ASP A 40 -28.62 -26.80 -46.35
CA ASP A 40 -27.65 -26.02 -45.57
C ASP A 40 -26.44 -25.69 -46.48
N VAL A 41 -26.60 -24.64 -47.25
CA VAL A 41 -25.51 -24.01 -47.99
C VAL A 41 -25.41 -22.58 -47.43
N SER A 42 -24.32 -22.29 -46.72
CA SER A 42 -23.98 -20.96 -46.24
C SER A 42 -24.08 -19.97 -47.38
N GLN A 43 -25.24 -19.35 -47.53
CA GLN A 43 -25.54 -18.32 -48.51
C GLN A 43 -24.83 -17.03 -48.04
N PHE A 44 -23.66 -16.82 -48.59
CA PHE A 44 -23.06 -15.50 -48.51
C PHE A 44 -23.98 -14.55 -49.28
N PRO A 45 -24.38 -13.41 -48.72
CA PRO A 45 -25.06 -12.38 -49.49
C PRO A 45 -24.06 -11.83 -50.51
N TYR A 46 -24.08 -12.42 -51.70
CA TYR A 46 -23.37 -11.89 -52.86
C TYR A 46 -24.17 -10.71 -53.37
N VAL A 47 -23.65 -9.51 -53.12
CA VAL A 47 -24.22 -8.29 -53.71
C VAL A 47 -23.68 -8.17 -55.10
N GLU A 48 -24.49 -8.52 -56.07
CA GLU A 48 -24.20 -8.25 -57.49
C GLU A 48 -24.31 -6.75 -57.71
N PHE A 49 -23.20 -6.08 -57.81
CA PHE A 49 -23.16 -4.67 -58.22
C PHE A 49 -23.36 -4.59 -59.75
N THR A 50 -24.63 -4.66 -60.17
CA THR A 50 -25.06 -4.36 -61.56
C THR A 50 -25.55 -2.92 -61.60
N GLY A 51 -24.65 -1.95 -61.68
CA GLY A 51 -25.04 -0.54 -61.77
C GLY A 51 -23.88 0.36 -62.18
N ARG A 52 -24.22 1.57 -62.51
CA ARG A 52 -23.33 2.61 -63.13
C ARG A 52 -22.12 3.02 -62.27
N ASP A 53 -22.03 2.55 -61.07
CA ASP A 53 -20.97 2.90 -60.11
C ASP A 53 -19.93 1.77 -59.86
N SER A 54 -19.89 0.77 -60.77
CA SER A 54 -18.92 -0.30 -60.66
C SER A 54 -17.56 0.13 -61.22
N VAL A 55 -16.54 0.13 -60.39
CA VAL A 55 -15.17 0.33 -60.80
C VAL A 55 -14.64 -1.00 -61.38
N THR A 56 -14.18 -0.96 -62.63
CA THR A 56 -13.61 -2.14 -63.27
C THR A 56 -12.35 -2.58 -62.55
N CYS A 57 -12.35 -3.82 -62.04
CA CYS A 57 -11.19 -4.35 -61.32
C CYS A 57 -9.95 -4.36 -62.24
N PRO A 58 -8.85 -3.72 -61.89
CA PRO A 58 -7.65 -3.64 -62.71
C PRO A 58 -7.03 -5.03 -62.99
N THR A 59 -7.31 -6.02 -62.14
CA THR A 59 -6.77 -7.36 -62.27
C THR A 59 -7.54 -8.27 -63.23
N CYS A 60 -8.86 -8.18 -63.29
CA CYS A 60 -9.71 -9.00 -64.15
C CYS A 60 -10.42 -8.21 -65.25
N GLN A 61 -10.28 -6.88 -65.31
CA GLN A 61 -10.86 -5.99 -66.30
C GLN A 61 -12.37 -6.24 -66.54
N GLY A 62 -13.09 -6.65 -65.48
CA GLY A 62 -14.53 -6.93 -65.57
C GLY A 62 -14.88 -8.33 -66.06
N THR A 63 -13.95 -9.16 -66.40
CA THR A 63 -14.22 -10.54 -66.93
C THR A 63 -14.55 -11.54 -65.83
N GLY A 64 -14.36 -11.19 -64.54
CA GLY A 64 -14.58 -12.08 -63.40
C GLY A 64 -13.63 -13.28 -63.33
N ARG A 65 -12.67 -13.35 -64.27
CA ARG A 65 -11.68 -14.44 -64.35
C ARG A 65 -10.30 -13.89 -64.03
N ILE A 66 -9.59 -14.59 -63.15
CA ILE A 66 -8.24 -14.20 -62.73
C ILE A 66 -7.24 -15.11 -63.42
N PRO A 67 -6.11 -14.60 -63.98
CA PRO A 67 -5.10 -15.39 -64.59
C PRO A 67 -4.48 -16.38 -63.57
N ARG A 68 -4.26 -17.62 -64.00
CA ARG A 68 -3.56 -18.63 -63.20
C ARG A 68 -2.14 -18.12 -62.83
N GLY A 69 -1.84 -18.03 -61.56
CA GLY A 69 -0.56 -17.54 -61.05
C GLY A 69 -0.67 -16.32 -60.13
N GLN A 70 -1.83 -15.61 -60.12
CA GLN A 70 -2.08 -14.54 -59.17
C GLN A 70 -3.06 -14.92 -58.05
N GLU A 71 -3.47 -16.17 -57.96
CA GLU A 71 -4.38 -16.71 -56.97
C GLU A 71 -3.87 -16.50 -55.51
N ASN A 72 -2.56 -16.55 -55.32
CA ASN A 72 -1.95 -16.36 -53.98
C ASN A 72 -1.89 -14.91 -53.50
N GLN A 73 -2.24 -13.94 -54.38
CA GLN A 73 -2.27 -12.52 -54.02
C GLN A 73 -3.70 -12.00 -53.73
N LEU A 74 -4.69 -12.88 -53.86
CA LEU A 74 -6.06 -12.53 -53.57
C LEU A 74 -6.31 -12.52 -52.06
N VAL A 75 -6.47 -11.34 -51.54
CA VAL A 75 -6.90 -11.14 -50.14
C VAL A 75 -8.42 -10.99 -50.13
N ALA A 76 -9.12 -11.92 -49.51
CA ALA A 76 -10.55 -11.77 -49.28
C ALA A 76 -10.78 -10.64 -48.29
N LEU A 77 -11.44 -9.56 -48.76
CA LEU A 77 -11.86 -8.47 -47.89
C LEU A 77 -13.07 -8.92 -47.06
N ILE A 78 -12.81 -9.26 -45.81
CA ILE A 78 -13.86 -9.60 -44.85
C ILE A 78 -14.36 -8.29 -44.23
N PRO A 79 -15.66 -7.94 -44.36
CA PRO A 79 -16.19 -6.73 -43.74
C PRO A 79 -16.00 -6.78 -42.23
N TYR A 80 -15.59 -5.64 -41.64
CA TYR A 80 -15.30 -5.51 -40.21
C TYR A 80 -16.50 -5.86 -39.31
N SER A 81 -17.71 -5.86 -39.86
CA SER A 81 -18.96 -6.22 -39.17
C SER A 81 -19.26 -7.72 -39.15
N ASP A 82 -18.39 -8.58 -39.73
CA ASP A 82 -18.67 -10.01 -39.80
C ASP A 82 -18.69 -10.63 -38.38
N GLN A 83 -19.81 -11.29 -38.06
CA GLN A 83 -20.02 -11.95 -36.75
C GLN A 83 -19.00 -13.07 -36.47
N ARG A 84 -18.34 -13.59 -37.52
CA ARG A 84 -17.31 -14.63 -37.38
C ARG A 84 -16.00 -14.11 -36.71
N LEU A 85 -15.73 -12.82 -36.87
CA LEU A 85 -14.59 -12.12 -36.27
C LEU A 85 -14.83 -11.73 -34.82
N ARG A 86 -16.07 -11.82 -34.30
CA ARG A 86 -16.38 -11.54 -32.91
C ARG A 86 -16.01 -12.74 -32.04
N PRO A 87 -14.96 -12.64 -31.22
CA PRO A 87 -14.61 -13.71 -30.29
C PRO A 87 -15.77 -13.91 -29.30
N ARG A 88 -16.35 -15.11 -29.26
CA ARG A 88 -17.56 -15.44 -28.51
C ARG A 88 -17.47 -15.19 -26.99
N ARG A 89 -16.29 -15.14 -26.42
CA ARG A 89 -16.08 -15.07 -24.96
C ARG A 89 -15.20 -13.91 -24.51
N THR A 90 -14.88 -12.94 -25.37
CA THR A 90 -14.02 -11.80 -25.01
C THR A 90 -14.57 -10.99 -23.84
N LYS A 91 -15.88 -10.78 -23.81
CA LYS A 91 -16.53 -10.07 -22.69
C LYS A 91 -16.28 -10.77 -21.36
N LEU A 92 -16.36 -12.10 -21.32
CA LEU A 92 -16.11 -12.89 -20.11
C LEU A 92 -14.63 -12.83 -19.69
N TYR A 93 -13.69 -12.96 -20.64
CA TYR A 93 -12.26 -12.88 -20.32
C TYR A 93 -11.86 -11.48 -19.84
N VAL A 94 -12.36 -10.42 -20.49
CA VAL A 94 -12.10 -9.03 -20.07
C VAL A 94 -12.71 -8.79 -18.69
N SER A 95 -13.96 -9.20 -18.46
CA SER A 95 -14.60 -9.06 -17.15
C SER A 95 -13.85 -9.83 -16.05
N ALA A 96 -13.48 -11.08 -16.32
CA ALA A 96 -12.70 -11.89 -15.38
C ALA A 96 -11.32 -11.27 -15.08
N SER A 97 -10.64 -10.76 -16.11
CA SER A 97 -9.34 -10.08 -15.95
C SER A 97 -9.47 -8.83 -15.08
N VAL A 98 -10.48 -8.01 -15.31
CA VAL A 98 -10.73 -6.80 -14.50
C VAL A 98 -11.01 -7.17 -13.05
N ILE A 99 -11.85 -8.20 -12.80
CA ILE A 99 -12.15 -8.66 -11.45
C ILE A 99 -10.88 -9.16 -10.76
N VAL A 100 -10.07 -9.98 -11.44
CA VAL A 100 -8.79 -10.48 -10.88
C VAL A 100 -7.83 -9.34 -10.56
N CYS A 101 -7.70 -8.36 -11.46
CA CYS A 101 -6.86 -7.18 -11.21
C CYS A 101 -7.34 -6.37 -10.00
N LEU A 102 -8.66 -6.17 -9.87
CA LEU A 102 -9.23 -5.45 -8.72
C LEU A 102 -9.02 -6.23 -7.41
N LEU A 103 -9.17 -7.55 -7.42
CA LEU A 103 -8.91 -8.38 -6.25
C LEU A 103 -7.43 -8.33 -5.85
N LEU A 104 -6.52 -8.46 -6.80
CA LEU A 104 -5.08 -8.39 -6.53
C LEU A 104 -4.66 -7.01 -6.02
N SER A 105 -5.18 -5.93 -6.60
CA SER A 105 -4.90 -4.57 -6.14
C SER A 105 -5.48 -4.33 -4.74
N GLY A 106 -6.70 -4.80 -4.47
CA GLY A 106 -7.31 -4.72 -3.15
C GLY A 106 -6.52 -5.49 -2.08
N LEU A 107 -6.06 -6.70 -2.39
CA LEU A 107 -5.17 -7.48 -1.53
C LEU A 107 -3.85 -6.75 -1.27
N ALA A 108 -3.22 -6.21 -2.32
CA ALA A 108 -1.98 -5.46 -2.18
C ALA A 108 -2.15 -4.25 -1.24
N VAL A 109 -3.22 -3.47 -1.42
CA VAL A 109 -3.53 -2.35 -0.53
C VAL A 109 -3.75 -2.84 0.90
N PHE A 110 -4.51 -3.91 1.11
CA PHE A 110 -4.80 -4.44 2.44
C PHE A 110 -3.54 -4.86 3.22
N PHE A 111 -2.56 -5.49 2.56
CA PHE A 111 -1.33 -5.95 3.19
C PHE A 111 -0.26 -4.85 3.32
N LEU A 112 -0.19 -3.92 2.35
CA LEU A 112 0.82 -2.87 2.35
C LEU A 112 0.38 -1.60 3.08
N PHE A 113 -0.94 -1.43 3.32
CA PHE A 113 -1.43 -0.22 4.01
C PHE A 113 -0.85 -0.14 5.43
N PRO A 114 -0.14 0.94 5.77
CA PRO A 114 0.47 1.08 7.08
C PRO A 114 -0.60 1.22 8.17
N ARG A 115 -0.48 0.37 9.20
CA ARG A 115 -1.26 0.46 10.43
C ARG A 115 -0.42 1.16 11.48
N SER A 116 -1.07 1.87 12.39
CA SER A 116 -0.41 2.53 13.51
C SER A 116 0.32 1.52 14.40
N ILE A 117 1.51 1.90 14.81
CA ILE A 117 2.29 1.16 15.79
C ILE A 117 1.79 1.54 17.17
N ASP A 118 1.48 0.54 17.97
CA ASP A 118 1.02 0.76 19.33
C ASP A 118 2.20 0.73 20.29
N VAL A 119 2.33 1.81 21.08
CA VAL A 119 3.37 1.96 22.10
C VAL A 119 2.70 2.04 23.45
N THR A 120 2.89 1.03 24.27
CA THR A 120 2.31 0.95 25.60
C THR A 120 3.41 1.02 26.65
N TYR A 121 3.28 1.93 27.58
CA TYR A 121 4.18 2.01 28.73
C TYR A 121 3.78 0.98 29.78
N VAL A 122 4.76 0.17 30.20
CA VAL A 122 4.53 -0.88 31.21
C VAL A 122 4.74 -0.35 32.64
N GLY A 123 5.83 0.40 32.83
CA GLY A 123 6.14 0.96 34.14
C GLY A 123 7.63 1.14 34.39
N VAL A 124 7.96 1.57 35.60
CA VAL A 124 9.34 1.68 36.10
C VAL A 124 9.81 0.29 36.54
N LYS A 125 10.90 -0.19 35.93
CA LYS A 125 11.52 -1.49 36.26
C LYS A 125 12.43 -1.39 37.45
N SER A 126 13.28 -0.37 37.48
CA SER A 126 14.22 -0.15 38.60
C SER A 126 14.60 1.32 38.73
N VAL A 127 14.88 1.73 39.92
CA VAL A 127 15.41 3.03 40.29
C VAL A 127 16.69 2.83 41.08
N TYR A 128 17.79 3.40 40.63
CA TYR A 128 19.03 3.48 41.38
C TYR A 128 19.23 4.92 41.81
N VAL A 129 19.45 5.10 43.12
CA VAL A 129 19.57 6.42 43.73
C VAL A 129 20.97 6.61 44.26
N THR A 130 21.57 7.75 43.96
CA THR A 130 22.85 8.18 44.55
C THR A 130 22.74 9.64 44.99
N TYR A 131 23.34 9.94 46.14
CA TYR A 131 23.29 11.26 46.75
C TYR A 131 24.70 11.90 46.77
N ASP A 132 24.75 13.18 46.41
CA ASP A 132 25.93 14.01 46.63
C ASP A 132 25.65 14.93 47.84
N GLN A 133 26.28 14.60 48.97
CA GLN A 133 26.05 15.34 50.23
C GLN A 133 26.64 16.75 50.19
N ASP A 134 27.74 16.96 49.47
CA ASP A 134 28.42 18.25 49.42
C ASP A 134 27.63 19.27 48.59
N LYS A 135 26.95 18.78 47.57
CA LYS A 135 26.19 19.63 46.62
C LYS A 135 24.69 19.60 46.83
N HIS A 136 24.17 18.77 47.72
CA HIS A 136 22.73 18.51 47.92
C HIS A 136 22.03 18.11 46.60
N ILE A 137 22.64 17.19 45.85
CA ILE A 137 22.12 16.69 44.56
C ILE A 137 21.67 15.23 44.71
N VAL A 138 20.54 14.93 44.08
CA VAL A 138 20.04 13.54 43.96
C VAL A 138 20.17 13.09 42.54
N TYR A 139 20.90 12.01 42.30
CA TYR A 139 20.99 11.35 41.02
C TYR A 139 20.10 10.12 40.99
N LEU A 140 19.23 10.02 40.03
CA LEU A 140 18.30 8.91 39.86
C LEU A 140 18.49 8.31 38.46
N ASN A 141 18.83 7.03 38.40
CA ASN A 141 18.82 6.27 37.17
C ASN A 141 17.54 5.47 37.11
N VAL A 142 16.58 5.97 36.34
CA VAL A 142 15.24 5.35 36.20
C VAL A 142 15.21 4.46 34.96
N THR A 143 15.10 3.15 35.16
CA THR A 143 14.92 2.20 34.07
C THR A 143 13.44 1.95 33.87
N ASN A 144 12.99 2.17 32.67
CA ASN A 144 11.59 2.04 32.27
C ASN A 144 11.42 0.96 31.22
N THR A 145 10.24 0.40 31.15
CA THR A 145 9.88 -0.64 30.20
C THR A 145 8.75 -0.19 29.30
N LEU A 146 8.93 -0.39 27.99
CA LEU A 146 7.93 -0.15 26.95
C LEU A 146 7.60 -1.44 26.23
N ASN A 147 6.33 -1.64 25.89
CA ASN A 147 5.90 -2.61 24.90
C ASN A 147 5.58 -1.90 23.60
N ILE A 148 6.19 -2.34 22.51
CA ILE A 148 5.94 -1.83 21.16
C ILE A 148 5.33 -2.95 20.35
N THR A 149 4.11 -2.75 19.89
CA THR A 149 3.35 -3.73 19.09
C THR A 149 3.29 -3.27 17.65
N ASN A 150 3.77 -4.13 16.76
CA ASN A 150 3.67 -3.92 15.33
C ASN A 150 2.43 -4.63 14.77
N ASN A 151 1.38 -3.89 14.47
CA ASN A 151 0.15 -4.41 13.88
C ASN A 151 0.20 -4.53 12.34
N ASN A 152 1.36 -4.28 11.73
CA ASN A 152 1.57 -4.38 10.30
C ASN A 152 1.97 -5.78 9.86
N TYR A 153 1.75 -6.10 8.60
CA TYR A 153 2.16 -7.38 7.98
C TYR A 153 3.62 -7.38 7.49
N TYR A 154 4.37 -6.34 7.82
CA TYR A 154 5.80 -6.19 7.50
C TYR A 154 6.59 -5.78 8.72
N SER A 155 7.89 -5.98 8.68
CA SER A 155 8.80 -5.61 9.77
C SER A 155 8.97 -4.10 9.86
N VAL A 156 9.13 -3.62 11.10
CA VAL A 156 9.32 -2.21 11.41
C VAL A 156 10.58 -2.07 12.26
N ASP A 157 11.42 -1.11 11.91
CA ASP A 157 12.63 -0.81 12.66
C ASP A 157 12.37 0.28 13.69
N VAL A 158 12.70 0.02 14.95
CA VAL A 158 12.71 1.03 16.00
C VAL A 158 14.03 1.78 15.94
N ALA A 159 14.02 2.92 15.28
CA ALA A 159 15.23 3.70 15.03
C ALA A 159 15.70 4.44 16.28
N ASN A 160 14.81 5.13 16.99
CA ASN A 160 15.14 5.92 18.16
C ASN A 160 14.04 5.85 19.23
N ILE A 161 14.44 5.83 20.49
CA ILE A 161 13.59 6.18 21.63
C ILE A 161 14.19 7.42 22.27
N THR A 162 13.42 8.49 22.35
CA THR A 162 13.78 9.70 23.10
C THR A 162 12.86 9.80 24.29
N ALA A 163 13.43 9.79 25.47
CA ALA A 163 12.68 9.91 26.70
C ALA A 163 13.17 11.11 27.51
N GLN A 164 12.24 11.80 28.12
CA GLN A 164 12.51 12.90 29.04
C GLN A 164 11.64 12.76 30.29
N VAL A 165 12.24 13.09 31.43
CA VAL A 165 11.60 13.10 32.73
C VAL A 165 11.46 14.54 33.19
N GLN A 166 10.26 14.91 33.58
CA GLN A 166 9.96 16.24 34.09
C GLN A 166 9.42 16.15 35.51
N PHE A 167 9.88 17.06 36.33
CA PHE A 167 9.35 17.29 37.66
C PHE A 167 8.95 18.76 37.78
N SER A 168 7.73 19.04 38.23
CA SER A 168 7.23 20.42 38.39
C SER A 168 7.47 21.32 37.15
N LYS A 169 7.23 20.77 35.92
CA LYS A 169 7.45 21.43 34.61
C LYS A 169 8.91 21.66 34.21
N THR A 170 9.86 21.25 35.03
CA THR A 170 11.30 21.32 34.72
C THR A 170 11.79 19.97 34.24
N VAL A 171 12.54 19.94 33.14
CA VAL A 171 13.16 18.69 32.64
C VAL A 171 14.35 18.37 33.51
N ILE A 172 14.27 17.26 34.24
CA ILE A 172 15.32 16.78 35.17
C ILE A 172 16.16 15.65 34.59
N GLY A 173 15.71 15.02 33.52
CA GLY A 173 16.43 13.96 32.81
C GLY A 173 16.02 13.83 31.37
N LYS A 174 16.98 13.48 30.51
CA LYS A 174 16.75 13.22 29.09
C LYS A 174 17.70 12.14 28.59
N THR A 175 17.17 11.22 27.81
CA THR A 175 17.96 10.19 27.14
C THR A 175 17.49 9.99 25.71
N ARG A 176 18.42 9.55 24.86
CA ARG A 176 18.11 9.12 23.49
C ARG A 176 18.88 7.83 23.23
N VAL A 177 18.14 6.80 22.91
CA VAL A 177 18.69 5.51 22.48
C VAL A 177 18.39 5.34 21.00
N SER A 178 19.40 4.98 20.21
CA SER A 178 19.27 4.82 18.76
C SER A 178 19.62 3.40 18.33
N ASN A 179 19.13 2.98 17.17
CA ASN A 179 19.36 1.68 16.56
C ASN A 179 19.02 0.51 17.50
N ILE A 180 17.76 0.47 17.94
CA ILE A 180 17.35 -0.39 19.04
C ILE A 180 17.07 -1.82 18.60
N THR A 181 16.08 -2.01 17.69
CA THR A 181 15.67 -3.35 17.27
C THR A 181 14.70 -3.29 16.10
N THR A 182 14.57 -4.41 15.40
CA THR A 182 13.54 -4.64 14.40
C THR A 182 12.43 -5.48 15.03
N ILE A 183 11.18 -5.10 14.79
CA ILE A 183 9.99 -5.83 15.23
C ILE A 183 9.36 -6.51 14.02
N GLY A 184 9.18 -7.82 14.10
CA GLY A 184 8.55 -8.61 13.04
C GLY A 184 7.10 -8.24 12.77
N PRO A 185 6.50 -8.74 11.69
CA PRO A 185 5.10 -8.53 11.39
C PRO A 185 4.21 -9.17 12.47
N LEU A 186 3.19 -8.44 12.92
CA LEU A 186 2.23 -8.86 13.95
C LEU A 186 2.90 -9.31 15.26
N ASP A 187 4.08 -8.77 15.57
CA ASP A 187 4.86 -9.12 16.74
C ASP A 187 4.91 -7.97 17.76
N MET A 188 5.22 -8.29 19.01
CA MET A 188 5.38 -7.35 20.11
C MET A 188 6.74 -7.54 20.76
N LYS A 189 7.45 -6.43 20.96
CA LYS A 189 8.72 -6.45 21.70
C LYS A 189 8.68 -5.52 22.90
N GLN A 190 9.24 -6.02 23.99
CA GLN A 190 9.50 -5.25 25.17
C GLN A 190 10.91 -4.68 25.14
N ILE A 191 11.02 -3.38 25.41
CA ILE A 191 12.28 -2.64 25.37
C ILE A 191 12.46 -1.91 26.69
N ASP A 192 13.62 -2.12 27.31
CA ASP A 192 14.02 -1.40 28.51
C ASP A 192 14.94 -0.24 28.12
N TYR A 193 14.72 0.93 28.72
CA TYR A 193 15.57 2.09 28.52
C TYR A 193 15.78 2.83 29.84
N MET A 194 16.99 3.36 30.03
CA MET A 194 17.37 4.07 31.24
C MET A 194 17.40 5.57 30.97
N VAL A 195 16.84 6.35 31.89
CA VAL A 195 16.88 7.81 31.88
C VAL A 195 17.69 8.28 33.10
N PRO A 196 18.88 8.82 32.89
CA PRO A 196 19.62 9.49 33.96
C PRO A 196 18.90 10.80 34.31
N THR A 197 18.60 10.97 35.57
CA THR A 197 17.81 12.10 36.08
C THR A 197 18.59 12.75 37.23
N THR A 198 18.67 14.08 37.23
CA THR A 198 19.39 14.83 38.22
C THR A 198 18.45 15.86 38.86
N ILE A 199 18.31 15.82 40.14
CA ILE A 199 17.56 16.79 40.93
C ILE A 199 18.54 17.70 41.64
N ALA A 200 18.66 18.94 41.20
CA ALA A 200 19.62 19.93 41.67
C ALA A 200 19.01 21.35 41.63
N ASP A 201 19.78 22.32 41.99
CA ASP A 201 19.52 23.75 41.91
C ASP A 201 18.21 24.18 42.65
N GLU A 202 17.22 24.65 41.93
CA GLU A 202 15.95 25.12 42.50
C GLU A 202 15.17 24.03 43.23
N MET A 203 15.51 22.77 43.01
CA MET A 203 14.87 21.60 43.62
C MET A 203 15.73 20.95 44.68
N SER A 204 16.76 21.61 45.18
CA SER A 204 17.65 21.08 46.24
C SER A 204 16.92 20.68 47.51
N TYR A 205 15.76 21.26 47.81
CA TYR A 205 14.88 20.84 48.91
C TYR A 205 14.44 19.36 48.82
N MET A 206 14.46 18.79 47.62
CA MET A 206 14.14 17.38 47.40
C MET A 206 15.24 16.48 47.96
N TYR A 207 16.47 16.95 48.09
CA TYR A 207 17.56 16.22 48.75
C TYR A 207 17.20 15.90 50.18
N ASP A 208 16.75 16.91 50.95
CA ASP A 208 16.32 16.73 52.34
C ASP A 208 15.12 15.78 52.43
N TYR A 209 14.15 15.93 51.50
CA TYR A 209 12.99 15.03 51.42
C TYR A 209 13.41 13.57 51.16
N CYS A 210 14.30 13.31 50.20
CA CYS A 210 14.70 11.96 49.81
C CYS A 210 15.64 11.30 50.84
N THR A 211 16.35 12.09 51.66
CA THR A 211 17.33 11.59 52.68
C THR A 211 16.75 11.50 54.09
N LEU A 212 15.56 12.06 54.32
CA LEU A 212 14.95 12.17 55.64
C LEU A 212 14.47 10.81 56.17
N GLN A 213 15.16 10.21 57.09
CA GLN A 213 14.85 8.87 57.64
C GLN A 213 13.51 8.77 58.40
N THR A 214 12.92 9.91 58.78
CA THR A 214 11.63 9.95 59.48
C THR A 214 10.47 9.57 58.58
N ILE A 215 10.61 9.81 57.27
CA ILE A 215 9.63 9.47 56.26
C ILE A 215 9.89 8.05 55.77
N LYS A 216 8.86 7.21 55.71
CA LYS A 216 8.99 5.82 55.25
C LYS A 216 8.82 5.63 53.75
N VAL A 217 8.22 6.59 53.07
CA VAL A 217 7.91 6.51 51.66
C VAL A 217 8.33 7.82 51.00
N HIS A 218 9.32 7.73 50.11
CA HIS A 218 9.88 8.90 49.41
C HIS A 218 9.48 8.94 47.95
N ASN A 219 8.20 8.79 47.67
CA ASN A 219 7.67 8.78 46.30
C ASN A 219 7.56 10.17 45.76
N VAL A 220 8.20 10.41 44.62
CA VAL A 220 8.13 11.62 43.82
C VAL A 220 7.32 11.35 42.59
N VAL A 221 6.37 12.22 42.28
CA VAL A 221 5.60 12.12 41.03
C VAL A 221 6.36 12.83 39.93
N VAL A 222 6.75 12.08 38.92
CA VAL A 222 7.41 12.62 37.72
C VAL A 222 6.54 12.38 36.49
N MET A 223 6.58 13.31 35.57
CA MET A 223 5.98 13.15 34.25
C MET A 223 7.05 12.61 33.31
N MET A 224 6.78 11.46 32.73
CA MET A 224 7.63 10.85 31.71
C MET A 224 7.00 11.06 30.34
N GLN A 225 7.77 11.61 29.43
CA GLN A 225 7.40 11.74 28.02
C GLN A 225 8.35 10.89 27.20
N VAL A 226 7.80 9.96 26.45
CA VAL A 226 8.55 9.05 25.59
C VAL A 226 8.10 9.20 24.17
N THR A 227 9.04 9.41 23.27
CA THR A 227 8.81 9.48 21.82
C THR A 227 9.58 8.32 21.16
N VAL A 228 8.86 7.44 20.53
CA VAL A 228 9.40 6.31 19.76
C VAL A 228 9.35 6.68 18.28
N THR A 229 10.49 6.61 17.61
CA THR A 229 10.60 6.82 16.16
C THR A 229 10.80 5.46 15.50
N THR A 230 9.86 5.09 14.66
CA THR A 230 9.89 3.85 13.88
C THR A 230 10.08 4.17 12.41
N VAL A 231 10.74 3.26 11.70
CA VAL A 231 11.04 3.42 10.27
C VAL A 231 10.58 2.16 9.53
N TYR A 232 9.84 2.37 8.45
CA TYR A 232 9.41 1.32 7.53
C TYR A 232 9.30 1.87 6.10
N PHE A 233 9.72 1.12 5.11
CA PHE A 233 9.74 1.53 3.69
C PHE A 233 10.30 2.94 3.40
N GLY A 234 11.27 3.39 4.22
CA GLY A 234 11.85 4.73 4.08
C GLY A 234 11.02 5.86 4.70
N HIS A 235 9.88 5.56 5.31
CA HIS A 235 9.08 6.50 6.09
C HIS A 235 9.39 6.40 7.57
N ALA A 236 9.47 7.54 8.24
CA ALA A 236 9.63 7.61 9.69
C ALA A 236 8.34 8.08 10.34
N GLU A 237 7.85 7.31 11.31
CA GLU A 237 6.69 7.65 12.12
C GLU A 237 7.12 7.85 13.58
N GLN A 238 6.53 8.83 14.26
CA GLN A 238 6.81 9.13 15.66
C GLN A 238 5.53 9.01 16.48
N VAL A 239 5.63 8.19 17.52
CA VAL A 239 4.56 8.03 18.51
C VAL A 239 5.06 8.53 19.85
N SER A 240 4.34 9.48 20.44
CA SER A 240 4.66 10.07 21.75
C SER A 240 3.63 9.66 22.79
N GLN A 241 4.13 9.25 23.95
CA GLN A 241 3.32 8.92 25.13
C GLN A 241 3.76 9.76 26.31
N GLU A 242 2.79 10.27 27.07
CA GLU A 242 3.00 11.03 28.29
C GLU A 242 2.30 10.33 29.45
N MET A 243 3.00 10.20 30.56
CA MET A 243 2.47 9.53 31.75
C MET A 243 3.09 10.05 33.02
N TYR A 244 2.32 9.97 34.10
CA TYR A 244 2.79 10.26 35.45
C TYR A 244 3.15 8.98 36.18
N GLN A 245 4.34 8.97 36.79
CA GLN A 245 4.85 7.82 37.52
C GLN A 245 5.35 8.25 38.88
N TYR A 246 5.20 7.30 39.84
CA TYR A 246 5.81 7.44 41.13
C TYR A 246 7.20 6.81 41.09
N VAL A 247 8.19 7.60 41.46
CA VAL A 247 9.59 7.17 41.57
C VAL A 247 10.01 7.34 43.01
N ASP A 248 10.49 6.26 43.61
CA ASP A 248 11.04 6.32 44.97
C ASP A 248 12.46 6.89 44.93
N CYS A 249 12.68 8.00 45.64
CA CYS A 249 14.00 8.63 45.76
C CYS A 249 14.70 8.32 47.09
N GLY A 250 14.08 7.56 47.98
CA GLY A 250 14.66 7.21 49.28
C GLY A 250 15.61 6.01 49.25
N GLY A 251 15.64 5.27 48.13
CA GLY A 251 16.52 4.09 48.03
C GLY A 251 16.38 3.35 46.72
N ASN A 252 17.25 2.37 46.52
CA ASN A 252 17.18 1.55 45.30
C ASN A 252 15.95 0.66 45.32
N THR A 253 15.14 0.75 44.29
CA THR A 253 13.91 -0.05 44.10
C THR A 253 13.97 -0.83 42.82
N THR A 254 13.44 -2.06 42.85
CA THR A 254 13.28 -2.90 41.69
C THR A 254 11.87 -3.49 41.72
N SER A 255 11.06 -3.20 40.70
CA SER A 255 9.76 -3.80 40.55
C SER A 255 9.83 -4.93 39.51
N LEU A 256 9.41 -6.13 39.93
CA LEU A 256 9.22 -7.23 39.00
C LEU A 256 7.86 -7.05 38.33
N HIS A 257 7.85 -6.53 37.11
CA HIS A 257 6.66 -6.60 36.28
C HIS A 257 6.55 -8.02 35.76
N GLU A 258 5.68 -8.81 36.36
CA GLU A 258 5.33 -10.15 35.90
C GLU A 258 4.62 -9.99 34.51
N TYR A 259 5.16 -10.66 33.48
CA TYR A 259 4.51 -10.81 32.20
C TYR A 259 3.17 -11.53 32.40
N ASN A 260 2.07 -10.80 32.38
CA ASN A 260 0.80 -11.42 32.06
C ASN A 260 0.81 -11.82 30.58
N LEU A 261 1.43 -12.96 30.28
CA LEU A 261 1.13 -13.76 29.10
C LEU A 261 -0.35 -14.09 29.18
N ARG A 262 -1.20 -13.22 28.60
CA ARG A 262 -2.54 -13.62 28.22
C ARG A 262 -2.37 -14.68 27.13
N THR A 263 -2.33 -15.93 27.54
CA THR A 263 -2.72 -17.02 26.68
C THR A 263 -4.10 -16.68 26.14
N PRO A 264 -4.33 -16.69 24.81
CA PRO A 264 -5.67 -16.58 24.29
C PRO A 264 -6.46 -17.74 24.85
N ALA A 265 -7.56 -17.42 25.57
CA ALA A 265 -8.53 -18.39 25.98
C ALA A 265 -9.04 -19.10 24.71
N SER A 266 -8.79 -20.39 24.65
CA SER A 266 -9.45 -21.30 23.71
C SER A 266 -10.93 -21.39 24.11
N ASP A 267 -11.79 -20.82 23.28
CA ASP A 267 -13.19 -21.21 23.15
C ASP A 267 -13.42 -21.73 21.73
#